data_004da10bbe1f2f04a43c78dc8f62b90f
#
_entry.id   004da10bbe1f2f04a43c78dc8f62b90f
#
_cell.length_a   1.000
_cell.length_b   1.000
_cell.length_c   1.000
_cell.angle_alpha   90.00
_cell.angle_beta   90.00
_cell.angle_gamma   90.00
#
_symmetry.space_group_name_H-M   'P 1'
#
loop_
_entity.id
_entity.type
_entity.pdbx_description
1 polymer ?
#
loop_
_entity_poly.entity_id
_entity_poly.type
_entity_poly.pdbx_seq_one_letter_code
_entity_poly.pdbx_strand_id
1 'polypeptide(L)'
;MLPDPLHPALVHFPIVLAMLAPLLAGGFFWAIQTGRLPARAWIAVVALQAVIFGSAWLTAETGEEEEERVERVVREDPIEEHEEAAEWFIWIAAVTLPIAGAGILAGSPGTGARALAVAGTVIAALAVARVGHTGGELVYKHGAALAYLDGPAAAQVFGRKAIEKLLSEALGGAGAADGAADANPADRSGRRGNGD
;
A
#
# COMPACT_ATOMS: atom_id res chain seq x y z
N MET A 1 0.38 -8.24 23.93
CA MET A 1 0.35 -8.90 22.63
C MET A 1 0.29 -7.80 21.57
N LEU A 2 1.12 -7.86 20.54
CA LEU A 2 0.98 -6.99 19.38
C LEU A 2 -0.27 -7.39 18.58
N PRO A 3 -0.94 -6.47 17.86
CA PRO A 3 -2.06 -6.83 16.99
C PRO A 3 -1.58 -7.78 15.88
N ASP A 4 -2.41 -8.74 15.51
CA ASP A 4 -2.24 -9.60 14.36
C ASP A 4 -3.50 -9.44 13.49
N PRO A 5 -3.40 -8.85 12.30
CA PRO A 5 -2.21 -8.44 11.55
C PRO A 5 -1.55 -7.14 12.06
N LEU A 6 -0.21 -7.08 12.00
CA LEU A 6 0.56 -5.92 12.48
C LEU A 6 0.65 -4.80 11.43
N HIS A 7 0.82 -5.17 10.15
CA HIS A 7 0.97 -4.22 9.05
C HIS A 7 -0.17 -3.18 8.98
N PRO A 8 -1.47 -3.54 8.98
CA PRO A 8 -2.57 -2.58 8.95
C PRO A 8 -2.60 -1.61 10.15
N ALA A 9 -2.04 -2.00 11.29
CA ALA A 9 -1.94 -1.11 12.44
C ALA A 9 -0.82 -0.09 12.28
N LEU A 10 0.33 -0.50 11.71
CA LEU A 10 1.51 0.34 11.54
C LEU A 10 1.41 1.33 10.38
N VAL A 11 0.74 1.00 9.27
CA VAL A 11 0.66 1.83 8.05
C VAL A 11 0.16 3.25 8.31
N HIS A 12 -0.69 3.43 9.30
CA HIS A 12 -1.25 4.74 9.62
C HIS A 12 -0.19 5.75 10.06
N PHE A 13 0.89 5.27 10.67
CA PHE A 13 1.96 6.13 11.20
C PHE A 13 2.71 6.87 10.08
N PRO A 14 3.38 6.18 9.13
CA PRO A 14 4.06 6.86 8.02
C PRO A 14 3.09 7.66 7.13
N ILE A 15 1.86 7.19 6.92
CA ILE A 15 0.86 7.88 6.10
C ILE A 15 0.53 9.25 6.70
N VAL A 16 0.14 9.29 7.98
CA VAL A 16 -0.25 10.55 8.64
C VAL A 16 0.94 11.51 8.71
N LEU A 17 2.13 11.02 9.08
CA LEU A 17 3.32 11.88 9.18
C LEU A 17 3.73 12.44 7.82
N ALA A 18 3.74 11.64 6.76
CA ALA A 18 4.08 12.08 5.42
C ALA A 18 3.07 13.08 4.86
N MET A 19 1.77 12.92 5.14
CA MET A 19 0.73 13.87 4.74
C MET A 19 0.84 15.22 5.47
N LEU A 20 1.30 15.23 6.72
CA LEU A 20 1.51 16.46 7.51
C LEU A 20 2.86 17.12 7.22
N ALA A 21 3.85 16.37 6.74
CA ALA A 21 5.22 16.84 6.55
C ALA A 21 5.33 18.10 5.66
N PRO A 22 4.62 18.26 4.53
CA PRO A 22 4.69 19.47 3.72
C PRO A 22 4.27 20.73 4.48
N LEU A 23 3.22 20.64 5.28
CA LEU A 23 2.71 21.76 6.09
C LEU A 23 3.72 22.14 7.18
N LEU A 24 4.26 21.15 7.87
CA LEU A 24 5.24 21.37 8.94
C LEU A 24 6.56 21.90 8.36
N ALA A 25 7.12 21.25 7.34
CA ALA A 25 8.37 21.67 6.71
C ALA A 25 8.23 23.07 6.07
N GLY A 26 7.14 23.34 5.36
CA GLY A 26 6.84 24.66 4.79
C GLY A 26 6.68 25.72 5.86
N GLY A 27 5.98 25.40 6.95
CA GLY A 27 5.81 26.30 8.10
C GLY A 27 7.14 26.65 8.79
N PHE A 28 7.98 25.64 9.05
CA PHE A 28 9.33 25.86 9.61
C PHE A 28 10.21 26.66 8.63
N PHE A 29 10.19 26.31 7.35
CA PHE A 29 10.93 27.05 6.32
C PHE A 29 10.53 28.55 6.32
N TRP A 30 9.23 28.84 6.23
CA TRP A 30 8.72 30.19 6.26
C TRP A 30 9.09 30.93 7.55
N ALA A 31 8.95 30.30 8.71
CA ALA A 31 9.25 30.93 9.99
C ALA A 31 10.76 31.24 10.14
N ILE A 32 11.63 30.40 9.59
CA ILE A 32 13.07 30.65 9.56
C ILE A 32 13.41 31.78 8.59
N GLN A 33 12.82 31.79 7.38
CA GLN A 33 13.06 32.81 6.37
C GLN A 33 12.60 34.21 6.84
N THR A 34 11.54 34.26 7.64
CA THR A 34 11.02 35.52 8.21
C THR A 34 11.66 35.91 9.55
N GLY A 35 12.68 35.18 10.00
CA GLY A 35 13.38 35.46 11.26
C GLY A 35 12.59 35.15 12.55
N ARG A 36 11.40 34.49 12.43
CA ARG A 36 10.59 34.11 13.59
C ARG A 36 11.18 32.94 14.34
N LEU A 37 11.90 32.05 13.65
CA LEU A 37 12.63 30.91 14.23
C LEU A 37 14.11 30.96 13.84
N PRO A 38 15.00 30.51 14.71
CA PRO A 38 16.41 30.36 14.36
C PRO A 38 16.58 29.18 13.40
N ALA A 39 17.62 29.22 12.54
CA ALA A 39 17.92 28.17 11.57
C ALA A 39 18.02 26.76 12.19
N ARG A 40 18.50 26.64 13.43
CA ARG A 40 18.58 25.38 14.19
C ARG A 40 17.22 24.71 14.43
N ALA A 41 16.11 25.47 14.39
CA ALA A 41 14.77 24.89 14.52
C ALA A 41 14.45 23.90 13.39
N TRP A 42 15.17 23.97 12.25
CA TRP A 42 15.05 23.02 11.15
C TRP A 42 15.36 21.58 11.53
N ILE A 43 16.09 21.35 12.62
CA ILE A 43 16.38 20.00 13.13
C ILE A 43 15.08 19.22 13.43
N ALA A 44 13.99 19.91 13.76
CA ALA A 44 12.69 19.27 13.97
C ALA A 44 12.16 18.64 12.67
N VAL A 45 12.40 19.29 11.51
CA VAL A 45 12.01 18.74 10.20
C VAL A 45 12.87 17.55 9.83
N VAL A 46 14.19 17.59 10.15
CA VAL A 46 15.09 16.45 9.93
C VAL A 46 14.66 15.26 10.79
N ALA A 47 14.33 15.50 12.07
CA ALA A 47 13.85 14.45 12.97
C ALA A 47 12.51 13.85 12.47
N LEU A 48 11.57 14.70 12.02
CA LEU A 48 10.31 14.25 11.42
C LEU A 48 10.58 13.35 10.21
N GLN A 49 11.47 13.78 9.31
CA GLN A 49 11.81 13.02 8.11
C GLN A 49 12.48 11.67 8.43
N ALA A 50 13.34 11.63 9.47
CA ALA A 50 13.92 10.37 9.94
C ALA A 50 12.86 9.42 10.50
N VAL A 51 11.86 9.94 11.22
CA VAL A 51 10.74 9.14 11.72
C VAL A 51 9.87 8.63 10.57
N ILE A 52 9.59 9.47 9.55
CA ILE A 52 8.84 9.05 8.36
C ILE A 52 9.55 7.90 7.65
N PHE A 53 10.85 8.06 7.36
CA PHE A 53 11.64 7.03 6.68
C PHE A 53 11.71 5.74 7.51
N GLY A 54 12.04 5.84 8.79
CA GLY A 54 12.17 4.66 9.67
C GLY A 54 10.84 3.92 9.87
N SER A 55 9.72 4.66 10.01
CA SER A 55 8.39 4.04 10.12
C SER A 55 7.92 3.43 8.80
N ALA A 56 8.23 4.05 7.65
CA ALA A 56 7.91 3.50 6.34
C ALA A 56 8.65 2.18 6.09
N TRP A 57 9.95 2.15 6.39
CA TRP A 57 10.77 0.93 6.31
C TRP A 57 10.20 -0.19 7.18
N LEU A 58 9.97 0.09 8.47
CA LEU A 58 9.41 -0.91 9.39
C LEU A 58 8.04 -1.43 8.94
N THR A 59 7.23 -0.56 8.34
CA THR A 59 5.90 -0.93 7.83
C THR A 59 6.03 -1.85 6.61
N ALA A 60 7.01 -1.62 5.71
CA ALA A 60 7.26 -2.49 4.57
C ALA A 60 7.67 -3.90 5.01
N GLU A 61 8.62 -4.02 5.94
CA GLU A 61 9.04 -5.32 6.51
C GLU A 61 7.84 -6.13 7.04
N THR A 62 6.90 -5.46 7.74
CA THR A 62 5.68 -6.14 8.23
C THR A 62 4.68 -6.48 7.12
N GLY A 63 4.75 -5.80 5.97
CA GLY A 63 3.97 -6.13 4.77
C GLY A 63 4.43 -7.42 4.12
N GLU A 64 5.74 -7.56 3.93
CA GLU A 64 6.36 -8.77 3.39
C GLU A 64 6.05 -10.03 4.24
N GLU A 65 6.05 -9.89 5.58
CA GLU A 65 5.69 -11.00 6.48
C GLU A 65 4.24 -11.48 6.30
N GLU A 66 3.34 -10.61 5.81
CA GLU A 66 1.93 -10.93 5.64
C GLU A 66 1.55 -11.30 4.19
N GLU A 67 2.45 -11.09 3.24
CA GLU A 67 2.26 -11.33 1.81
C GLU A 67 1.78 -12.76 1.52
N GLU A 68 2.48 -13.78 2.02
CA GLU A 68 2.10 -15.20 1.83
C GLU A 68 0.65 -15.50 2.26
N ARG A 69 0.14 -14.76 3.25
CA ARG A 69 -1.24 -14.92 3.73
C ARG A 69 -2.22 -14.31 2.75
N VAL A 70 -1.90 -13.14 2.21
CA VAL A 70 -2.76 -12.39 1.28
C VAL A 70 -2.78 -13.03 -0.11
N GLU A 71 -1.67 -13.56 -0.61
CA GLU A 71 -1.56 -14.27 -1.89
C GLU A 71 -2.52 -15.47 -2.02
N ARG A 72 -2.93 -16.07 -0.90
CA ARG A 72 -3.91 -17.17 -0.92
C ARG A 72 -5.30 -16.75 -1.38
N VAL A 73 -5.62 -15.45 -1.33
CA VAL A 73 -6.96 -14.92 -1.62
C VAL A 73 -6.96 -13.80 -2.65
N VAL A 74 -5.81 -13.16 -2.88
CA VAL A 74 -5.64 -12.05 -3.83
C VAL A 74 -4.67 -12.49 -4.92
N ARG A 75 -4.90 -12.03 -6.15
CA ARG A 75 -3.96 -12.24 -7.25
C ARG A 75 -2.68 -11.43 -7.05
N GLU A 76 -1.60 -11.87 -7.65
CA GLU A 76 -0.27 -11.25 -7.56
C GLU A 76 -0.26 -9.78 -8.05
N ASP A 77 -0.83 -9.49 -9.24
CA ASP A 77 -0.77 -8.14 -9.84
C ASP A 77 -1.15 -6.98 -8.90
N PRO A 78 -2.27 -7.02 -8.10
CA PRO A 78 -2.59 -5.95 -7.17
C PRO A 78 -1.66 -5.85 -5.96
N ILE A 79 -1.05 -6.95 -5.55
CA ILE A 79 -0.06 -6.98 -4.45
C ILE A 79 1.20 -6.27 -4.93
N GLU A 80 1.73 -6.66 -6.09
CA GLU A 80 2.89 -6.06 -6.74
C GLU A 80 2.70 -4.55 -6.98
N GLU A 81 1.51 -4.11 -7.42
CA GLU A 81 1.23 -2.67 -7.60
C GLU A 81 1.30 -1.89 -6.28
N HIS A 82 0.84 -2.49 -5.18
CA HIS A 82 0.93 -1.87 -3.87
C HIS A 82 2.37 -1.80 -3.35
N GLU A 83 3.14 -2.86 -3.51
CA GLU A 83 4.55 -2.95 -3.14
C GLU A 83 5.39 -1.94 -3.91
N GLU A 84 5.24 -1.87 -5.24
CA GLU A 84 5.92 -0.88 -6.08
C GLU A 84 5.62 0.55 -5.60
N ALA A 85 4.37 0.84 -5.26
CA ALA A 85 4.00 2.15 -4.72
C ALA A 85 4.67 2.43 -3.36
N ALA A 86 4.78 1.42 -2.48
CA ALA A 86 5.44 1.53 -1.19
C ALA A 86 6.96 1.72 -1.33
N GLU A 87 7.61 0.98 -2.23
CA GLU A 87 9.03 1.16 -2.56
C GLU A 87 9.34 2.57 -3.04
N TRP A 88 8.55 3.09 -3.98
CA TRP A 88 8.72 4.48 -4.45
C TRP A 88 8.60 5.49 -3.31
N PHE A 89 7.65 5.31 -2.40
CA PHE A 89 7.52 6.18 -1.24
C PHE A 89 8.75 6.11 -0.33
N ILE A 90 9.28 4.91 -0.04
CA ILE A 90 10.47 4.69 0.78
C ILE A 90 11.69 5.37 0.14
N TRP A 91 11.89 5.20 -1.17
CA TRP A 91 13.01 5.84 -1.89
C TRP A 91 12.92 7.36 -1.85
N ILE A 92 11.73 7.94 -2.04
CA ILE A 92 11.51 9.39 -1.95
C ILE A 92 11.82 9.87 -0.53
N ALA A 93 11.38 9.16 0.50
CA ALA A 93 11.68 9.49 1.89
C ALA A 93 13.18 9.39 2.19
N ALA A 94 13.85 8.33 1.71
CA ALA A 94 15.29 8.10 1.86
C ALA A 94 16.12 9.22 1.22
N VAL A 95 15.74 9.70 0.03
CA VAL A 95 16.44 10.80 -0.67
C VAL A 95 16.14 12.16 0.01
N THR A 96 14.92 12.36 0.47
CA THR A 96 14.51 13.62 1.12
C THR A 96 15.21 13.81 2.47
N LEU A 97 15.52 12.76 3.20
CA LEU A 97 16.17 12.83 4.50
C LEU A 97 17.56 13.50 4.47
N PRO A 98 18.54 13.11 3.64
CA PRO A 98 19.83 13.79 3.55
C PRO A 98 19.69 15.22 3.02
N ILE A 99 18.75 15.50 2.13
CA ILE A 99 18.45 16.87 1.66
C ILE A 99 17.96 17.72 2.83
N ALA A 100 17.05 17.19 3.66
CA ALA A 100 16.62 17.86 4.88
C ALA A 100 17.80 18.08 5.85
N GLY A 101 18.67 17.08 6.00
CA GLY A 101 19.92 17.19 6.79
C GLY A 101 20.82 18.35 6.32
N ALA A 102 21.02 18.49 5.01
CA ALA A 102 21.76 19.61 4.43
C ALA A 102 21.11 20.99 4.72
N GLY A 103 19.82 21.02 5.01
CA GLY A 103 19.11 22.22 5.45
C GLY A 103 19.59 22.80 6.81
N ILE A 104 20.37 22.06 7.57
CA ILE A 104 21.00 22.56 8.83
C ILE A 104 22.14 23.52 8.52
N LEU A 105 22.75 23.46 7.34
CA LEU A 105 23.86 24.32 6.94
C LEU A 105 23.45 25.80 6.98
N ALA A 106 24.44 26.66 7.25
CA ALA A 106 24.23 28.09 7.25
C ALA A 106 24.24 28.67 5.83
N GLY A 107 23.62 29.85 5.69
CA GLY A 107 23.67 30.63 4.44
C GLY A 107 22.78 30.04 3.32
N SER A 108 23.13 30.43 2.09
CA SER A 108 22.36 30.06 0.89
C SER A 108 22.30 28.57 0.60
N PRO A 109 23.34 27.74 0.83
CA PRO A 109 23.23 26.28 0.66
C PRO A 109 22.16 25.66 1.56
N GLY A 110 22.13 26.04 2.85
CA GLY A 110 21.11 25.54 3.77
C GLY A 110 19.69 26.00 3.39
N THR A 111 19.55 27.24 2.91
CA THR A 111 18.26 27.75 2.43
C THR A 111 17.76 26.98 1.21
N GLY A 112 18.63 26.73 0.23
CA GLY A 112 18.30 25.92 -0.95
C GLY A 112 17.91 24.49 -0.58
N ALA A 113 18.68 23.85 0.31
CA ALA A 113 18.39 22.51 0.79
C ALA A 113 17.04 22.41 1.53
N ARG A 114 16.68 23.43 2.34
CA ARG A 114 15.35 23.48 3.00
C ARG A 114 14.23 23.59 1.97
N ALA A 115 14.38 24.43 0.94
CA ALA A 115 13.37 24.53 -0.12
C ALA A 115 13.20 23.21 -0.88
N LEU A 116 14.31 22.53 -1.21
CA LEU A 116 14.28 21.22 -1.86
C LEU A 116 13.65 20.15 -0.95
N ALA A 117 13.96 20.19 0.36
CA ALA A 117 13.34 19.26 1.31
C ALA A 117 11.82 19.49 1.42
N VAL A 118 11.34 20.75 1.41
CA VAL A 118 9.89 21.02 1.36
C VAL A 118 9.28 20.41 0.09
N ALA A 119 9.89 20.60 -1.08
CA ALA A 119 9.43 19.97 -2.32
C ALA A 119 9.44 18.43 -2.21
N GLY A 120 10.50 17.84 -1.63
CA GLY A 120 10.60 16.40 -1.38
C GLY A 120 9.47 15.88 -0.48
N THR A 121 9.09 16.63 0.57
CA THR A 121 7.95 16.23 1.42
C THR A 121 6.61 16.28 0.68
N VAL A 122 6.42 17.21 -0.26
CA VAL A 122 5.22 17.24 -1.13
C VAL A 122 5.17 16.01 -2.02
N ILE A 123 6.30 15.65 -2.64
CA ILE A 123 6.39 14.43 -3.48
C ILE A 123 6.13 13.18 -2.64
N ALA A 124 6.69 13.11 -1.42
CA ALA A 124 6.44 12.01 -0.49
C ALA A 124 4.96 11.90 -0.09
N ALA A 125 4.28 13.04 0.13
CA ALA A 125 2.85 13.06 0.44
C ALA A 125 2.00 12.54 -0.73
N LEU A 126 2.36 12.87 -1.98
CA LEU A 126 1.69 12.32 -3.18
C LEU A 126 1.96 10.82 -3.34
N ALA A 127 3.20 10.39 -3.10
CA ALA A 127 3.56 8.98 -3.15
C ALA A 127 2.81 8.15 -2.10
N VAL A 128 2.77 8.62 -0.84
CA VAL A 128 2.04 7.91 0.23
C VAL A 128 0.53 7.89 0.00
N ALA A 129 -0.03 8.90 -0.67
CA ALA A 129 -1.44 8.88 -1.07
C ALA A 129 -1.71 7.75 -2.09
N ARG A 130 -0.77 7.47 -3.00
CA ARG A 130 -0.85 6.32 -3.92
C ARG A 130 -0.77 5.00 -3.14
N VAL A 131 0.17 4.85 -2.21
CA VAL A 131 0.27 3.67 -1.33
C VAL A 131 -1.05 3.41 -0.60
N GLY A 132 -1.64 4.46 0.00
CA GLY A 132 -2.94 4.35 0.66
C GLY A 132 -4.08 3.96 -0.29
N HIS A 133 -4.04 4.43 -1.54
CA HIS A 133 -5.03 4.09 -2.56
C HIS A 133 -4.92 2.61 -2.97
N THR A 134 -3.73 2.14 -3.36
CA THR A 134 -3.51 0.75 -3.76
C THR A 134 -3.78 -0.23 -2.62
N GLY A 135 -3.33 0.09 -1.39
CA GLY A 135 -3.65 -0.71 -0.19
C GLY A 135 -5.16 -0.74 0.11
N GLY A 136 -5.86 0.38 -0.09
CA GLY A 136 -7.33 0.43 -0.02
C GLY A 136 -7.99 -0.47 -1.07
N GLU A 137 -7.49 -0.49 -2.30
CA GLU A 137 -7.98 -1.39 -3.35
C GLU A 137 -7.76 -2.86 -3.01
N LEU A 138 -6.60 -3.22 -2.46
CA LEU A 138 -6.35 -4.59 -1.98
C LEU A 138 -7.43 -5.05 -0.99
N VAL A 139 -7.80 -4.19 -0.04
CA VAL A 139 -8.80 -4.53 0.97
C VAL A 139 -10.23 -4.56 0.39
N TYR A 140 -10.64 -3.51 -0.33
CA TYR A 140 -12.04 -3.29 -0.71
C TYR A 140 -12.42 -3.85 -2.07
N LYS A 141 -11.49 -3.93 -3.03
CA LYS A 141 -11.74 -4.49 -4.36
C LYS A 141 -11.29 -5.95 -4.48
N HIS A 142 -10.13 -6.27 -3.90
CA HIS A 142 -9.50 -7.57 -4.07
C HIS A 142 -9.69 -8.50 -2.87
N GLY A 143 -10.28 -7.99 -1.77
CA GLY A 143 -10.70 -8.82 -0.65
C GLY A 143 -9.55 -9.31 0.26
N ALA A 144 -8.40 -8.59 0.31
CA ALA A 144 -7.27 -8.96 1.15
C ALA A 144 -7.65 -9.19 2.62
N ALA A 145 -8.67 -8.48 3.12
CA ALA A 145 -9.20 -8.71 4.48
C ALA A 145 -9.71 -10.15 4.71
N LEU A 146 -10.07 -10.88 3.64
CA LEU A 146 -10.53 -12.26 3.76
C LEU A 146 -9.41 -13.21 4.19
N ALA A 147 -8.14 -12.86 3.94
CA ALA A 147 -6.98 -13.63 4.39
C ALA A 147 -6.90 -13.79 5.92
N TYR A 148 -7.56 -12.90 6.66
CA TYR A 148 -7.57 -12.87 8.13
C TYR A 148 -8.86 -13.42 8.76
N LEU A 149 -9.77 -13.95 7.93
CA LEU A 149 -11.03 -14.49 8.39
C LEU A 149 -10.93 -16.01 8.53
N ASP A 150 -10.59 -16.48 9.71
CA ASP A 150 -10.62 -17.91 10.05
C ASP A 150 -12.01 -18.32 10.51
N GLY A 151 -12.56 -19.39 9.92
CA GLY A 151 -13.73 -20.15 10.33
C GLY A 151 -14.87 -19.38 11.06
N PRO A 152 -14.85 -19.30 12.40
CA PRO A 152 -15.93 -18.62 13.15
C PRO A 152 -16.02 -17.12 12.94
N ALA A 153 -14.89 -16.44 12.67
CA ALA A 153 -14.84 -15.00 12.43
C ALA A 153 -15.45 -14.64 11.07
N ALA A 154 -15.17 -15.42 10.04
CA ALA A 154 -15.81 -15.28 8.74
C ALA A 154 -17.33 -15.42 8.84
N ALA A 155 -17.81 -16.39 9.61
CA ALA A 155 -19.25 -16.62 9.84
C ALA A 155 -19.94 -15.45 10.57
N GLN A 156 -19.22 -14.73 11.43
CA GLN A 156 -19.74 -13.57 12.15
C GLN A 156 -19.82 -12.32 11.26
N VAL A 157 -18.82 -12.10 10.38
CA VAL A 157 -18.75 -10.90 9.53
C VAL A 157 -19.68 -10.99 8.32
N PHE A 158 -19.71 -12.13 7.64
CA PHE A 158 -20.49 -12.29 6.40
C PHE A 158 -21.83 -12.98 6.60
N GLY A 159 -22.06 -13.55 7.78
CA GLY A 159 -23.20 -14.42 8.03
C GLY A 159 -23.05 -15.77 7.28
N ARG A 160 -23.52 -16.84 7.90
CA ARG A 160 -23.39 -18.21 7.40
C ARG A 160 -23.90 -18.39 5.96
N LYS A 161 -25.03 -17.72 5.63
CA LYS A 161 -25.64 -17.80 4.30
C LYS A 161 -24.81 -17.13 3.19
N ALA A 162 -24.10 -16.04 3.51
CA ALA A 162 -23.24 -15.35 2.53
C ALA A 162 -21.99 -16.20 2.21
N ILE A 163 -21.42 -16.85 3.20
CA ILE A 163 -20.27 -17.76 3.03
C ILE A 163 -20.71 -19.01 2.23
N GLU A 164 -21.84 -19.62 2.56
CA GLU A 164 -22.38 -20.74 1.81
C GLU A 164 -22.64 -20.37 0.33
N LYS A 165 -23.14 -19.15 0.07
CA LYS A 165 -23.33 -18.63 -1.28
C LYS A 165 -22.01 -18.45 -2.03
N LEU A 166 -21.00 -17.79 -1.41
CA LEU A 166 -19.68 -17.58 -2.00
C LEU A 166 -18.97 -18.91 -2.28
N LEU A 167 -19.06 -19.86 -1.36
CA LEU A 167 -18.50 -21.20 -1.54
C LEU A 167 -19.19 -21.97 -2.67
N SER A 168 -20.53 -21.87 -2.76
CA SER A 168 -21.28 -22.53 -3.82
C SER A 168 -20.99 -21.93 -5.20
N GLU A 169 -20.80 -20.61 -5.29
CA GLU A 169 -20.40 -19.92 -6.51
C GLU A 169 -18.97 -20.28 -6.93
N ALA A 170 -18.02 -20.35 -5.99
CA ALA A 170 -16.64 -20.73 -6.25
C ALA A 170 -16.53 -22.21 -6.68
N LEU A 171 -17.23 -23.13 -6.01
CA LEU A 171 -17.22 -24.57 -6.34
C LEU A 171 -18.04 -24.86 -7.60
N GLY A 172 -19.15 -24.15 -7.83
CA GLY A 172 -19.95 -24.27 -9.03
C GLY A 172 -19.25 -23.75 -10.29
N GLY A 173 -18.42 -22.71 -10.16
CA GLY A 173 -17.56 -22.20 -11.23
C GLY A 173 -16.43 -23.17 -11.61
N ALA A 174 -15.86 -23.87 -10.64
CA ALA A 174 -14.83 -24.88 -10.88
C ALA A 174 -15.39 -26.13 -11.60
N GLY A 175 -16.61 -26.57 -11.25
CA GLY A 175 -17.26 -27.72 -11.92
C GLY A 175 -17.69 -27.43 -13.36
N ALA A 176 -17.96 -26.15 -13.72
CA ALA A 176 -18.29 -25.78 -15.09
C ALA A 176 -17.06 -25.71 -16.01
N ALA A 177 -15.87 -25.45 -15.45
CA ALA A 177 -14.62 -25.44 -16.21
C ALA A 177 -14.12 -26.87 -16.54
N ASP A 178 -14.31 -27.83 -15.64
CA ASP A 178 -13.92 -29.23 -15.85
C ASP A 178 -14.87 -29.95 -16.85
N GLY A 179 -16.15 -29.61 -16.87
CA GLY A 179 -17.13 -30.18 -17.80
C GLY A 179 -16.96 -29.73 -19.26
N ALA A 180 -16.25 -28.61 -19.52
CA ALA A 180 -16.00 -28.12 -20.88
C ALA A 180 -14.74 -28.76 -21.53
N ALA A 181 -13.86 -29.38 -20.75
CA ALA A 181 -12.63 -30.00 -21.25
C ALA A 181 -12.85 -31.43 -21.79
N ASP A 182 -13.97 -32.07 -21.48
CA ASP A 182 -14.28 -33.48 -21.88
C ASP A 182 -15.21 -33.62 -23.07
N ALA A 183 -15.56 -32.52 -23.75
CA ALA A 183 -16.32 -32.55 -25.00
C ALA A 183 -15.42 -32.97 -26.16
N ASN A 184 -15.29 -34.27 -26.36
CA ASN A 184 -14.55 -34.92 -27.48
C ASN A 184 -15.13 -34.44 -28.84
N PRO A 185 -14.28 -33.85 -29.73
CA PRO A 185 -14.69 -33.37 -31.04
C PRO A 185 -15.03 -34.48 -32.06
N ALA A 186 -15.00 -35.77 -31.67
CA ALA A 186 -15.19 -36.89 -32.58
C ALA A 186 -16.65 -37.29 -32.91
N ASP A 187 -17.67 -36.67 -32.25
CA ASP A 187 -19.09 -37.04 -32.49
C ASP A 187 -19.86 -36.13 -33.50
N ARG A 188 -19.14 -35.32 -34.30
CA ARG A 188 -19.78 -34.48 -35.36
C ARG A 188 -19.75 -35.04 -36.79
N SER A 189 -19.24 -36.27 -36.99
CA SER A 189 -19.13 -36.84 -38.36
C SER A 189 -20.21 -37.83 -38.76
N GLY A 190 -21.23 -38.08 -37.94
CA GLY A 190 -22.19 -39.18 -38.13
C GLY A 190 -23.60 -38.81 -38.59
N ARG A 191 -23.85 -37.59 -39.14
CA ARG A 191 -25.24 -37.25 -39.58
C ARG A 191 -25.30 -36.45 -40.89
N ARG A 192 -24.69 -37.02 -41.97
CA ARG A 192 -25.07 -36.70 -43.36
C ARG A 192 -25.19 -37.99 -44.14
N GLY A 193 -26.37 -38.36 -44.46
CA GLY A 193 -26.68 -39.46 -45.38
C GLY A 193 -28.00 -40.13 -45.06
N ASN A 194 -29.07 -39.69 -45.69
CA ASN A 194 -30.12 -40.40 -46.36
C ASN A 194 -31.44 -39.64 -46.30
N GLY A 195 -32.04 -39.46 -47.49
CA GLY A 195 -33.41 -38.97 -47.68
C GLY A 195 -33.55 -38.40 -49.05
N ASP A 196 -33.89 -39.28 -49.96
CA ASP A 196 -34.37 -39.03 -51.31
C ASP A 196 -35.33 -37.85 -51.45
#